data_99ae9dd43839eb189c19d0d5e31cb39e
#
_entry.id   99ae9dd43839eb189c19d0d5e31cb39e
#
_cell.length_a   1.000
_cell.length_b   1.000
_cell.length_c   1.000
_cell.angle_alpha   90.00
_cell.angle_beta   90.00
_cell.angle_gamma   90.00
#
_symmetry.space_group_name_H-M   'P 1'
#
loop_
_entity.id
_entity.type
_entity.pdbx_description
1 polymer ?
#
loop_
_entity_poly.entity_id
_entity_poly.type
_entity_poly.pdbx_seq_one_letter_code
_entity_poly.pdbx_strand_id
1 'polypeptide(L)'
;MYLKTIITALALGLFPSLLMSQAMPTASRQLNVQVGGLFSMANPGIASDATIVYGQMNFKGGGLYATIDPADHFGLEMSVRQVFGTEGVHERTYDVGPRFYLSHGRFMPYGKVLFGRAVFNFPNNFANQAFTEGTLGGGLDYRLNSVLYLRGEYEYQRWFSFGTQVTAFPGSLSPSVASFGVSYHFGGNADCECGRY
;
A
#
# COMPACT_ATOMS: atom_id res chain seq x y z
N MET A 1 36.30 -3.76 -9.21
CA MET A 1 36.57 -3.37 -7.82
C MET A 1 36.10 -1.95 -7.49
N TYR A 2 36.08 -1.01 -8.46
CA TYR A 2 35.72 0.42 -8.24
C TYR A 2 34.22 0.71 -8.07
N LEU A 3 33.32 -0.13 -8.60
CA LEU A 3 31.86 0.13 -8.52
C LEU A 3 31.32 0.04 -7.08
N LYS A 4 31.82 -0.89 -6.27
CA LYS A 4 31.42 -1.02 -4.85
C LYS A 4 31.84 0.19 -4.02
N THR A 5 33.00 0.75 -4.31
CA THR A 5 33.54 1.95 -3.60
C THR A 5 32.73 3.21 -3.93
N ILE A 6 32.24 3.34 -5.16
CA ILE A 6 31.43 4.49 -5.59
C ILE A 6 30.05 4.45 -4.92
N ILE A 7 29.43 3.27 -4.81
CA ILE A 7 28.11 3.11 -4.16
C ILE A 7 28.21 3.43 -2.67
N THR A 8 29.29 2.99 -2.01
CA THR A 8 29.52 3.29 -0.58
C THR A 8 29.79 4.78 -0.34
N ALA A 9 30.51 5.45 -1.22
CA ALA A 9 30.76 6.87 -1.13
C ALA A 9 29.50 7.72 -1.39
N LEU A 10 28.62 7.28 -2.30
CA LEU A 10 27.35 7.94 -2.58
C LEU A 10 26.36 7.79 -1.41
N ALA A 11 26.35 6.63 -0.74
CA ALA A 11 25.53 6.39 0.44
C ALA A 11 25.97 7.23 1.64
N LEU A 12 27.27 7.42 1.85
CA LEU A 12 27.80 8.28 2.93
C LEU A 12 27.60 9.78 2.65
N GLY A 13 27.53 10.20 1.39
CA GLY A 13 27.33 11.62 1.02
C GLY A 13 25.91 12.14 1.24
N LEU A 14 24.94 11.26 1.37
CA LEU A 14 23.52 11.61 1.59
C LEU A 14 23.15 11.78 3.09
N PHE A 15 23.99 11.33 4.00
CA PHE A 15 23.70 11.36 5.43
C PHE A 15 23.98 12.72 6.16
N PRO A 16 24.91 13.58 5.74
CA PRO A 16 25.18 14.79 6.52
C PRO A 16 24.06 15.84 6.49
N SER A 17 23.17 15.82 5.51
CA SER A 17 22.04 16.76 5.43
C SER A 17 20.92 16.48 6.43
N LEU A 18 20.86 15.28 7.00
CA LEU A 18 19.86 14.92 8.00
C LEU A 18 20.24 15.34 9.43
N LEU A 19 21.50 15.65 9.69
CA LEU A 19 22.00 16.04 11.03
C LEU A 19 21.90 17.53 11.32
N MET A 20 21.65 18.37 10.30
CA MET A 20 21.53 19.82 10.49
C MET A 20 20.12 20.29 10.86
N SER A 21 19.15 19.39 10.93
CA SER A 21 17.75 19.70 11.30
C SER A 21 17.51 19.78 12.82
N GLN A 22 18.53 19.63 13.65
CA GLN A 22 18.35 19.55 15.11
C GLN A 22 18.39 20.89 15.84
N ALA A 23 18.44 22.03 15.15
CA ALA A 23 18.62 23.32 15.77
C ALA A 23 17.38 24.24 15.75
N MET A 24 16.18 23.71 15.64
CA MET A 24 14.96 24.49 15.85
C MET A 24 14.10 23.84 16.95
N PRO A 25 14.24 24.28 18.19
CA PRO A 25 13.30 23.88 19.24
C PRO A 25 12.10 24.79 19.13
N THR A 26 10.97 24.35 18.58
CA THR A 26 9.67 24.93 18.95
C THR A 26 8.48 24.50 18.10
N ALA A 27 8.63 23.55 17.23
CA ALA A 27 7.43 22.88 16.71
C ALA A 27 7.73 21.38 16.72
N SER A 28 7.47 20.73 17.84
CA SER A 28 7.36 19.27 17.83
C SER A 28 6.16 18.93 16.98
N ARG A 29 6.41 18.78 15.66
CA ARG A 29 5.40 18.28 14.76
C ARG A 29 5.06 16.88 15.25
N GLN A 30 3.87 16.72 15.80
CA GLN A 30 3.44 15.40 16.25
C GLN A 30 3.36 14.51 15.03
N LEU A 31 4.10 13.40 15.09
CA LEU A 31 4.07 12.39 14.07
C LEU A 31 2.63 11.87 13.97
N ASN A 32 2.05 12.03 12.81
CA ASN A 32 0.70 11.61 12.55
C ASN A 32 0.72 10.14 12.11
N VAL A 33 0.11 9.26 12.89
CA VAL A 33 0.07 7.82 12.62
C VAL A 33 -1.39 7.37 12.52
N GLN A 34 -1.72 6.64 11.48
CA GLN A 34 -3.04 6.05 11.27
C GLN A 34 -2.89 4.54 11.09
N VAL A 35 -3.73 3.77 11.77
CA VAL A 35 -3.79 2.30 11.63
C VAL A 35 -5.23 1.89 11.35
N GLY A 36 -5.42 1.05 10.35
CA GLY A 36 -6.76 0.65 9.95
C GLY A 36 -6.87 -0.78 9.43
N GLY A 37 -8.12 -1.24 9.39
CA GLY A 37 -8.52 -2.48 8.75
C GLY A 37 -9.32 -2.22 7.48
N LEU A 38 -9.12 -3.08 6.49
CA LEU A 38 -9.77 -3.02 5.18
C LEU A 38 -10.52 -4.33 4.91
N PHE A 39 -11.69 -4.21 4.32
CA PHE A 39 -12.32 -5.28 3.56
C PHE A 39 -12.04 -5.04 2.08
N SER A 40 -11.57 -6.06 1.37
CA SER A 40 -11.09 -5.94 -0.01
C SER A 40 -11.78 -6.93 -0.93
N MET A 41 -12.08 -6.46 -2.13
CA MET A 41 -12.53 -7.26 -3.26
C MET A 41 -11.49 -7.12 -4.37
N ALA A 42 -10.87 -8.23 -4.76
CA ALA A 42 -9.83 -8.25 -5.77
C ALA A 42 -10.26 -9.03 -7.01
N ASN A 43 -9.89 -8.51 -8.17
CA ASN A 43 -9.94 -9.21 -9.44
C ASN A 43 -8.49 -9.52 -9.85
N PRO A 44 -8.08 -10.78 -9.95
CA PRO A 44 -6.68 -11.15 -10.18
C PRO A 44 -6.15 -10.78 -11.58
N GLY A 45 -6.99 -10.29 -12.49
CA GLY A 45 -6.56 -9.86 -13.82
C GLY A 45 -5.94 -10.98 -14.65
N ILE A 46 -6.37 -12.21 -14.44
CA ILE A 46 -5.93 -13.37 -15.22
C ILE A 46 -6.49 -13.24 -16.63
N ALA A 47 -5.64 -13.39 -17.64
CA ALA A 47 -6.03 -13.29 -19.05
C ALA A 47 -7.15 -14.29 -19.40
N SER A 48 -8.01 -13.91 -20.33
CA SER A 48 -9.27 -14.60 -20.69
C SER A 48 -9.13 -16.09 -21.03
N ASP A 49 -7.97 -16.54 -21.47
CA ASP A 49 -7.75 -17.96 -21.81
C ASP A 49 -7.66 -18.85 -20.57
N ALA A 50 -7.26 -18.29 -19.42
CA ALA A 50 -7.26 -19.01 -18.14
C ALA A 50 -8.63 -18.95 -17.45
N THR A 51 -9.47 -17.96 -17.77
CA THR A 51 -10.85 -17.86 -17.24
C THR A 51 -11.78 -18.97 -17.75
N ILE A 52 -11.45 -19.62 -18.86
CA ILE A 52 -12.19 -20.79 -19.35
C ILE A 52 -12.09 -21.96 -18.38
N VAL A 53 -10.97 -22.06 -17.63
CA VAL A 53 -10.72 -23.16 -16.69
C VAL A 53 -11.20 -22.84 -15.28
N TYR A 54 -11.13 -21.56 -14.85
CA TYR A 54 -11.37 -21.17 -13.45
C TYR A 54 -12.53 -20.19 -13.23
N GLY A 55 -13.21 -19.75 -14.30
CA GLY A 55 -14.29 -18.77 -14.22
C GLY A 55 -13.80 -17.36 -13.84
N GLN A 56 -14.73 -16.42 -13.68
CA GLN A 56 -14.41 -15.10 -13.13
C GLN A 56 -14.13 -15.23 -11.63
N MET A 57 -12.86 -15.24 -11.25
CA MET A 57 -12.45 -15.31 -9.86
C MET A 57 -12.56 -13.93 -9.23
N ASN A 58 -13.57 -13.75 -8.36
CA ASN A 58 -13.66 -12.60 -7.49
C ASN A 58 -13.12 -13.01 -6.12
N PHE A 59 -11.97 -12.49 -5.75
CA PHE A 59 -11.40 -12.69 -4.43
C PHE A 59 -12.00 -11.70 -3.43
N LYS A 60 -12.26 -12.17 -2.22
CA LYS A 60 -12.72 -11.34 -1.11
C LYS A 60 -11.89 -11.63 0.11
N GLY A 61 -11.61 -10.60 0.88
CA GLY A 61 -10.82 -10.78 2.08
C GLY A 61 -10.65 -9.50 2.86
N GLY A 62 -9.55 -9.40 3.58
CA GLY A 62 -9.26 -8.24 4.40
C GLY A 62 -7.78 -7.93 4.47
N GLY A 63 -7.48 -6.79 5.04
CA GLY A 63 -6.13 -6.33 5.24
C GLY A 63 -6.02 -5.37 6.39
N LEU A 64 -4.79 -5.09 6.74
CA LEU A 64 -4.41 -4.06 7.69
C LEU A 64 -3.48 -3.08 6.98
N TYR A 65 -3.54 -1.83 7.37
CA TYR A 65 -2.60 -0.83 6.91
C TYR A 65 -2.20 0.10 8.05
N ALA A 66 -1.05 0.71 7.89
CA ALA A 66 -0.57 1.77 8.73
C ALA A 66 0.01 2.89 7.86
N THR A 67 -0.29 4.14 8.20
CA THR A 67 0.32 5.31 7.58
C THR A 67 1.07 6.13 8.61
N ILE A 68 2.16 6.73 8.18
CA ILE A 68 2.95 7.67 8.95
C ILE A 68 3.12 8.90 8.09
N ASP A 69 2.63 10.05 8.56
CA ASP A 69 2.65 11.31 7.82
C ASP A 69 3.69 12.28 8.45
N PRO A 70 4.97 12.23 8.02
CA PRO A 70 6.03 13.08 8.52
C PRO A 70 5.96 14.53 8.00
N ALA A 71 5.24 14.75 6.92
CA ALA A 71 5.13 16.06 6.27
C ALA A 71 3.69 16.35 5.87
N ASP A 72 3.36 17.64 5.64
CA ASP A 72 2.09 18.02 5.06
C ASP A 72 1.98 17.43 3.66
N HIS A 73 0.85 16.82 3.37
CA HIS A 73 0.53 16.23 2.07
C HIS A 73 1.35 15.00 1.67
N PHE A 74 2.28 14.56 2.51
CA PHE A 74 3.14 13.42 2.23
C PHE A 74 3.20 12.45 3.40
N GLY A 75 3.03 11.17 3.12
CA GLY A 75 3.12 10.08 4.08
C GLY A 75 3.77 8.84 3.49
N LEU A 76 4.01 7.89 4.36
CA LEU A 76 4.38 6.52 4.03
C LEU A 76 3.25 5.61 4.44
N GLU A 77 2.88 4.69 3.58
CA GLU A 77 1.88 3.65 3.87
C GLU A 77 2.53 2.27 3.80
N MET A 78 2.17 1.43 4.76
CA MET A 78 2.44 -0.01 4.75
C MET A 78 1.12 -0.74 4.79
N SER A 79 0.98 -1.81 4.01
CA SER A 79 -0.23 -2.63 3.98
C SER A 79 0.07 -4.11 3.90
N VAL A 80 -0.79 -4.90 4.51
CA VAL A 80 -0.83 -6.36 4.39
C VAL A 80 -2.25 -6.75 4.08
N ARG A 81 -2.46 -7.49 3.01
CA ARG A 81 -3.78 -7.93 2.57
C ARG A 81 -3.77 -9.42 2.32
N GLN A 82 -4.86 -10.08 2.66
CA GLN A 82 -5.13 -11.47 2.29
C GLN A 82 -6.55 -11.58 1.75
N VAL A 83 -6.67 -12.11 0.53
CA VAL A 83 -7.94 -12.34 -0.15
C VAL A 83 -8.05 -13.79 -0.56
N PHE A 84 -9.26 -14.31 -0.52
CA PHE A 84 -9.59 -15.70 -0.78
C PHE A 84 -10.48 -15.77 -2.02
N GLY A 85 -10.10 -16.63 -2.94
CA GLY A 85 -10.88 -16.99 -4.12
C GLY A 85 -11.69 -18.27 -3.90
N THR A 86 -12.17 -18.82 -4.99
CA THR A 86 -12.88 -20.10 -5.02
C THR A 86 -11.88 -21.25 -4.85
N GLU A 87 -12.34 -22.41 -4.34
CA GLU A 87 -11.56 -23.66 -4.25
C GLU A 87 -10.28 -23.59 -3.39
N GLY A 88 -10.23 -22.69 -2.40
CA GLY A 88 -9.07 -22.60 -1.48
C GLY A 88 -7.87 -21.85 -2.04
N VAL A 89 -8.01 -21.22 -3.19
CA VAL A 89 -7.00 -20.30 -3.73
C VAL A 89 -6.97 -19.04 -2.88
N HIS A 90 -5.79 -18.58 -2.51
CA HIS A 90 -5.65 -17.33 -1.78
C HIS A 90 -4.43 -16.53 -2.24
N GLU A 91 -4.56 -15.25 -2.11
CA GLU A 91 -3.56 -14.25 -2.45
C GLU A 91 -3.21 -13.45 -1.22
N ARG A 92 -1.93 -13.17 -1.02
CA ARG A 92 -1.44 -12.31 0.06
C ARG A 92 -0.44 -11.31 -0.49
N THR A 93 -0.63 -10.03 -0.14
CA THR A 93 0.26 -8.93 -0.52
C THR A 93 0.86 -8.25 0.71
N TYR A 94 2.07 -7.75 0.55
CA TYR A 94 2.82 -6.98 1.54
C TYR A 94 3.44 -5.80 0.83
N ASP A 95 3.00 -4.60 1.12
CA ASP A 95 3.33 -3.41 0.37
C ASP A 95 3.80 -2.28 1.27
N VAL A 96 4.70 -1.45 0.73
CA VAL A 96 5.16 -0.23 1.37
C VAL A 96 5.46 0.83 0.30
N GLY A 97 5.17 2.09 0.60
CA GLY A 97 5.52 3.18 -0.30
C GLY A 97 4.94 4.53 0.07
N PRO A 98 5.23 5.54 -0.74
CA PRO A 98 4.75 6.89 -0.54
C PRO A 98 3.26 7.03 -0.81
N ARG A 99 2.65 7.91 -0.01
CA ARG A 99 1.28 8.38 -0.12
C ARG A 99 1.26 9.89 -0.16
N PHE A 100 0.48 10.47 -1.09
CA PHE A 100 0.24 11.91 -1.18
C PHE A 100 -1.23 12.16 -0.91
N TYR A 101 -1.53 13.09 -0.02
CA TYR A 101 -2.90 13.41 0.36
C TYR A 101 -3.15 14.92 0.38
N LEU A 102 -4.41 15.29 0.16
CA LEU A 102 -4.88 16.65 0.25
C LEU A 102 -5.94 16.72 1.34
N SER A 103 -5.76 17.59 2.32
CA SER A 103 -6.73 17.78 3.39
C SER A 103 -7.72 18.86 3.01
N HIS A 104 -9.01 18.52 2.92
CA HIS A 104 -10.08 19.47 2.64
C HIS A 104 -11.26 19.22 3.60
N GLY A 105 -11.24 19.87 4.74
CA GLY A 105 -12.24 19.70 5.77
C GLY A 105 -12.29 18.27 6.34
N ARG A 106 -13.37 17.55 6.06
CA ARG A 106 -13.53 16.15 6.48
C ARG A 106 -13.05 15.14 5.44
N PHE A 107 -12.78 15.59 4.23
CA PHE A 107 -12.39 14.76 3.10
C PHE A 107 -10.88 14.86 2.88
N MET A 108 -10.24 13.71 2.77
CA MET A 108 -8.81 13.60 2.50
C MET A 108 -8.60 12.67 1.30
N PRO A 109 -8.77 13.16 0.05
CA PRO A 109 -8.38 12.40 -1.12
C PRO A 109 -6.87 12.16 -1.13
N TYR A 110 -6.46 10.98 -1.60
CA TYR A 110 -5.06 10.61 -1.67
C TYR A 110 -4.75 9.74 -2.89
N GLY A 111 -3.49 9.77 -3.29
CA GLY A 111 -2.88 8.84 -4.21
C GLY A 111 -1.68 8.17 -3.58
N LYS A 112 -1.38 6.94 -3.97
CA LYS A 112 -0.27 6.16 -3.43
C LYS A 112 0.43 5.35 -4.50
N VAL A 113 1.72 5.15 -4.30
CA VAL A 113 2.53 4.22 -5.09
C VAL A 113 3.22 3.30 -4.11
N LEU A 114 2.92 2.02 -4.17
CA LEU A 114 3.49 1.04 -3.25
C LEU A 114 4.31 0.02 -4.02
N PHE A 115 5.29 -0.55 -3.34
CA PHE A 115 6.10 -1.65 -3.84
C PHE A 115 6.12 -2.75 -2.78
N GLY A 116 6.07 -3.98 -3.27
CA GLY A 116 5.96 -5.08 -2.33
C GLY A 116 6.13 -6.44 -2.93
N ARG A 117 5.55 -7.39 -2.24
CA ARG A 117 5.58 -8.80 -2.59
C ARG A 117 4.18 -9.38 -2.53
N ALA A 118 3.77 -9.99 -3.62
CA ALA A 118 2.56 -10.80 -3.71
C ALA A 118 2.91 -12.29 -3.65
N VAL A 119 2.10 -13.05 -2.95
CA VAL A 119 2.19 -14.52 -2.87
C VAL A 119 0.85 -15.09 -3.25
N PHE A 120 0.86 -15.92 -4.27
CA PHE A 120 -0.31 -16.65 -4.75
C PHE A 120 -0.18 -18.11 -4.37
N ASN A 121 -1.18 -18.63 -3.67
CA ASN A 121 -1.18 -20.00 -3.18
C ASN A 121 -2.38 -20.78 -3.74
N PHE A 122 -2.10 -21.94 -4.32
CA PHE A 122 -3.11 -22.90 -4.72
C PHE A 122 -3.32 -23.97 -3.65
N PRO A 123 -4.53 -24.57 -3.59
CA PRO A 123 -4.79 -25.70 -2.71
C PRO A 123 -3.80 -26.84 -2.99
N ASN A 124 -3.44 -27.59 -1.95
CA ASN A 124 -2.49 -28.71 -1.98
C ASN A 124 -1.04 -28.35 -2.38
N ASN A 125 -0.64 -27.08 -2.23
CA ASN A 125 0.71 -26.61 -2.58
C ASN A 125 1.12 -26.88 -4.05
N PHE A 126 0.16 -27.04 -4.95
CA PHE A 126 0.41 -27.43 -6.33
C PHE A 126 1.21 -26.35 -7.10
N ALA A 127 1.05 -25.08 -6.76
CA ALA A 127 1.83 -23.99 -7.34
C ALA A 127 1.82 -22.77 -6.43
N ASN A 128 2.76 -22.69 -5.50
CA ASN A 128 2.97 -21.49 -4.72
C ASN A 128 3.96 -20.59 -5.46
N GLN A 129 3.54 -19.39 -5.83
CA GLN A 129 4.40 -18.46 -6.53
C GLN A 129 4.43 -17.10 -5.83
N ALA A 130 5.61 -16.52 -5.76
CA ALA A 130 5.83 -15.19 -5.23
C ALA A 130 6.25 -14.25 -6.36
N PHE A 131 5.67 -13.05 -6.35
CA PHE A 131 5.90 -12.01 -7.33
C PHE A 131 6.43 -10.76 -6.64
N THR A 132 7.21 -9.98 -7.35
CA THR A 132 7.44 -8.58 -6.98
C THR A 132 6.26 -7.77 -7.47
N GLU A 133 5.76 -6.89 -6.65
CA GLU A 133 4.55 -6.11 -6.90
C GLU A 133 4.85 -4.62 -6.95
N GLY A 134 4.19 -3.94 -7.88
CA GLY A 134 4.08 -2.50 -7.93
C GLY A 134 2.60 -2.12 -7.95
N THR A 135 2.18 -1.26 -7.04
CA THR A 135 0.80 -0.83 -6.87
C THR A 135 0.67 0.67 -7.11
N LEU A 136 -0.26 1.05 -7.95
CA LEU A 136 -0.73 2.42 -8.10
C LEU A 136 -2.17 2.48 -7.59
N GLY A 137 -2.42 3.31 -6.60
CA GLY A 137 -3.73 3.39 -5.97
C GLY A 137 -4.12 4.81 -5.58
N GLY A 138 -5.37 4.95 -5.23
CA GLY A 138 -5.91 6.18 -4.70
C GLY A 138 -7.23 5.94 -3.99
N GLY A 139 -7.61 6.90 -3.18
CA GLY A 139 -8.82 6.76 -2.39
C GLY A 139 -9.20 8.04 -1.67
N LEU A 140 -10.12 7.87 -0.77
CA LEU A 140 -10.66 8.93 0.05
C LEU A 140 -10.73 8.46 1.50
N ASP A 141 -10.11 9.22 2.40
CA ASP A 141 -10.34 9.11 3.84
C ASP A 141 -11.38 10.16 4.25
N TYR A 142 -12.46 9.71 4.89
CA TYR A 142 -13.50 10.58 5.43
C TYR A 142 -13.43 10.58 6.96
N ARG A 143 -13.21 11.75 7.54
CA ARG A 143 -13.11 11.92 8.98
C ARG A 143 -14.47 11.91 9.64
N LEU A 144 -14.77 10.85 10.41
CA LEU A 144 -15.98 10.74 11.21
C LEU A 144 -15.91 11.62 12.46
N ASN A 145 -14.79 11.51 13.19
CA ASN A 145 -14.50 12.30 14.39
C ASN A 145 -12.98 12.56 14.49
N SER A 146 -12.48 13.02 15.63
CA SER A 146 -11.06 13.35 15.84
C SER A 146 -10.11 12.18 15.68
N VAL A 147 -10.58 10.93 15.82
CA VAL A 147 -9.74 9.72 15.85
C VAL A 147 -10.17 8.64 14.86
N LEU A 148 -11.41 8.67 14.34
CA LEU A 148 -11.93 7.65 13.43
C LEU A 148 -12.15 8.17 12.03
N TYR A 149 -11.67 7.39 11.06
CA TYR A 149 -11.81 7.66 9.63
C TYR A 149 -12.42 6.47 8.92
N LEU A 150 -13.24 6.74 7.91
CA LEU A 150 -13.66 5.76 6.91
C LEU A 150 -12.76 5.89 5.71
N ARG A 151 -12.35 4.76 5.13
CA ARG A 151 -11.52 4.70 3.94
C ARG A 151 -12.24 3.98 2.81
N GLY A 152 -12.20 4.56 1.62
CA GLY A 152 -12.54 3.89 0.38
C GLY A 152 -11.38 4.05 -0.59
N GLU A 153 -10.92 2.95 -1.19
CA GLU A 153 -9.77 2.97 -2.09
C GLU A 153 -9.92 2.03 -3.27
N TYR A 154 -9.21 2.35 -4.33
CA TYR A 154 -9.05 1.51 -5.50
C TYR A 154 -7.58 1.44 -5.87
N GLU A 155 -7.08 0.24 -6.13
CA GLU A 155 -5.69 -0.06 -6.48
C GLU A 155 -5.63 -0.85 -7.78
N TYR A 156 -4.67 -0.49 -8.60
CA TYR A 156 -4.21 -1.26 -9.74
C TYR A 156 -2.81 -1.78 -9.42
N GLN A 157 -2.66 -3.08 -9.47
CA GLN A 157 -1.41 -3.77 -9.16
C GLN A 157 -0.79 -4.32 -10.42
N ARG A 158 0.53 -4.36 -10.46
CA ARG A 158 1.30 -5.06 -11.48
C ARG A 158 2.29 -5.99 -10.82
N TRP A 159 2.14 -7.27 -11.10
CA TRP A 159 2.98 -8.31 -10.53
C TRP A 159 4.00 -8.77 -11.55
N PHE A 160 5.25 -8.83 -11.16
CA PHE A 160 6.37 -9.21 -12.00
C PHE A 160 7.03 -10.47 -11.43
N SER A 161 7.28 -11.46 -12.28
CA SER A 161 8.09 -12.61 -11.91
C SER A 161 9.52 -12.40 -12.41
N PHE A 162 10.45 -12.30 -11.50
CA PHE A 162 11.90 -12.23 -11.82
C PHE A 162 12.58 -13.61 -11.69
N GLY A 163 11.85 -14.71 -11.77
CA GLY A 163 12.35 -16.07 -11.60
C GLY A 163 11.93 -17.01 -12.71
N THR A 164 12.40 -18.25 -12.60
CA THR A 164 12.14 -19.33 -13.55
C THR A 164 10.65 -19.43 -13.87
N GLN A 165 10.31 -19.31 -15.13
CA GLN A 165 8.93 -19.40 -15.60
C GLN A 165 8.36 -20.79 -15.26
N VAL A 166 7.47 -20.83 -14.30
CA VAL A 166 6.58 -21.97 -14.16
C VAL A 166 5.56 -21.84 -15.28
N THR A 167 5.50 -22.80 -16.18
CA THR A 167 4.72 -22.81 -17.43
C THR A 167 3.20 -22.62 -17.25
N ALA A 168 2.72 -22.48 -16.02
CA ALA A 168 1.29 -22.38 -15.71
C ALA A 168 0.76 -20.93 -15.66
N PHE A 169 1.62 -19.89 -15.61
CA PHE A 169 1.17 -18.50 -15.52
C PHE A 169 1.89 -17.59 -16.51
N PRO A 170 1.18 -16.62 -17.10
CA PRO A 170 1.83 -15.55 -17.84
C PRO A 170 2.80 -14.81 -16.91
N GLY A 171 3.94 -14.37 -17.43
CA GLY A 171 5.02 -13.76 -16.66
C GLY A 171 4.67 -12.45 -15.92
N SER A 172 3.43 -11.98 -16.01
CA SER A 172 2.91 -10.82 -15.27
C SER A 172 1.41 -10.92 -15.08
N LEU A 173 0.93 -10.52 -13.91
CA LEU A 173 -0.49 -10.37 -13.58
C LEU A 173 -0.78 -8.88 -13.32
N SER A 174 -2.03 -8.48 -13.55
CA SER A 174 -2.47 -7.10 -13.32
C SER A 174 -3.76 -7.08 -12.49
N PRO A 175 -3.69 -7.41 -11.21
CA PRO A 175 -4.84 -7.37 -10.33
C PRO A 175 -5.37 -5.95 -10.13
N SER A 176 -6.67 -5.85 -9.88
CA SER A 176 -7.32 -4.63 -9.41
C SER A 176 -8.08 -4.92 -8.13
N VAL A 177 -8.01 -4.00 -7.18
CA VAL A 177 -8.56 -4.18 -5.84
C VAL A 177 -9.37 -2.96 -5.44
N ALA A 178 -10.61 -3.18 -5.02
CA ALA A 178 -11.43 -2.19 -4.35
C ALA A 178 -11.52 -2.53 -2.86
N SER A 179 -11.28 -1.55 -1.99
CA SER A 179 -11.28 -1.77 -0.55
C SER A 179 -12.07 -0.71 0.19
N PHE A 180 -12.69 -1.13 1.30
CA PHE A 180 -13.37 -0.25 2.25
C PHE A 180 -12.90 -0.58 3.66
N GLY A 181 -12.73 0.45 4.48
CA GLY A 181 -12.23 0.21 5.82
C GLY A 181 -12.47 1.32 6.80
N VAL A 182 -12.00 1.04 8.02
CA VAL A 182 -12.03 1.97 9.14
C VAL A 182 -10.64 2.05 9.73
N SER A 183 -10.24 3.25 10.13
CA SER A 183 -8.95 3.47 10.77
C SER A 183 -9.07 4.33 12.01
N TYR A 184 -8.11 4.12 12.87
CA TYR A 184 -7.85 4.91 14.06
C TYR A 184 -6.60 5.76 13.86
N HIS A 185 -6.71 7.01 14.19
CA HIS A 185 -5.69 8.03 14.03
C HIS A 185 -5.04 8.32 15.40
N PHE A 186 -3.75 8.05 15.49
CA PHE A 186 -2.91 8.34 16.65
C PHE A 186 -2.12 9.61 16.36
N GLY A 187 -2.20 10.58 17.22
CA GLY A 187 -1.44 11.79 17.03
C GLY A 187 -2.32 12.97 17.37
N GLY A 188 -1.69 13.95 17.98
CA GLY A 188 -2.33 15.06 18.58
C GLY A 188 -3.28 15.78 17.66
N ASN A 189 -4.08 16.56 18.31
CA ASN A 189 -5.10 17.44 17.75
C ASN A 189 -4.83 17.78 16.29
N ALA A 190 -5.51 17.08 15.39
CA ALA A 190 -5.82 17.66 14.11
C ALA A 190 -6.72 18.86 14.40
N ASP A 191 -6.15 19.88 15.03
CA ASP A 191 -6.77 21.18 15.06
C ASP A 191 -6.94 21.57 13.63
N CYS A 192 -8.12 21.25 13.17
CA CYS A 192 -8.64 21.85 11.99
C CYS A 192 -8.47 23.35 12.17
N GLU A 193 -7.60 23.92 11.42
CA GLU A 193 -7.75 25.27 10.97
C GLU A 193 -9.00 25.36 10.08
N CYS A 194 -10.12 24.90 10.63
CA CYS A 194 -11.45 25.11 10.09
C CYS A 194 -11.96 26.39 10.71
N GLY A 195 -11.64 27.52 10.10
CA GLY A 195 -12.38 28.72 10.42
C GLY A 195 -11.55 29.93 10.76
N ARG A 196 -10.93 30.48 9.76
CA ARG A 196 -10.82 31.96 9.63
C ARG A 196 -11.06 32.31 8.17
N TYR A 197 -12.29 32.54 7.85
CA TYR A 197 -12.74 33.48 6.84
C TYR A 197 -13.91 34.28 7.46
#